data_927a74a7bdba5b9ec98a71b9ebda7d0f
#
_entry.id   927a74a7bdba5b9ec98a71b9ebda7d0f
#
_cell.length_a   1.000
_cell.length_b   1.000
_cell.length_c   1.000
_cell.angle_alpha   90.00
_cell.angle_beta   90.00
_cell.angle_gamma   90.00
#
_symmetry.space_group_name_H-M   'P 1'
#
loop_
_entity.id
_entity.type
_entity.pdbx_description
1 polymer ?
#
loop_
_entity_poly.entity_id
_entity_poly.type
_entity_poly.pdbx_seq_one_letter_code
_entity_poly.pdbx_strand_id
1 'polypeptide(L)'
;ILLDAPASDVTRGVQYQRAYSAPTRTFEEPVFTPPDLKESLLKLLSSENIASRLPIFENYDKVVQGQTVFEPGIADAGLLVPFRNREEAPELHKVGAALSVDANPRYGKISPYWCAVNAVVEGMRNVAAIGATPWAVTDCLNFGNPEKPEQMWELVESIRGMKEALEGVGHIAYTADPEGKLVPLPVVSGNVSLYNESKNGSVAPSPVMGTLGKIDNVDKAISMQFKQAGSKLYLIGDRKNELGGSEYYRQLGHLGANVPQPDFGAVRHELYLMTQAVDQGLLLSSHDISDGGLAVAIVEMAAGGRGEGELGFVVDLTQVAPALRTDQKLFSETGGFVVEVASGKEAT
;
A
#
# COMPACT_ATOMS: atom_id res chain seq x y z
N ILE A 1 43.57 1.93 -31.06
CA ILE A 1 42.56 2.71 -30.31
C ILE A 1 41.45 1.73 -29.95
N LEU A 2 41.22 1.52 -28.68
CA LEU A 2 40.12 0.66 -28.18
C LEU A 2 38.85 1.44 -27.92
N LEU A 3 38.95 2.75 -27.66
CA LEU A 3 37.85 3.67 -27.46
C LEU A 3 38.26 5.04 -28.00
N ASP A 4 37.42 5.61 -28.84
CA ASP A 4 37.51 6.98 -29.39
C ASP A 4 36.20 7.67 -29.11
N ALA A 5 36.11 8.34 -27.97
CA ALA A 5 34.93 9.05 -27.52
C ALA A 5 35.32 10.31 -26.75
N PRO A 6 34.54 11.39 -26.81
CA PRO A 6 34.75 12.57 -25.99
C PRO A 6 34.78 12.23 -24.49
N ALA A 7 35.65 12.90 -23.73
CA ALA A 7 35.72 12.72 -22.29
C ALA A 7 34.37 12.97 -21.59
N SER A 8 33.56 13.88 -22.15
CA SER A 8 32.19 14.18 -21.68
C SER A 8 31.27 12.95 -21.76
N ASP A 9 31.41 12.13 -22.82
CA ASP A 9 30.57 10.94 -23.00
C ASP A 9 31.00 9.82 -22.04
N VAL A 10 32.30 9.73 -21.73
CA VAL A 10 32.82 8.78 -20.74
C VAL A 10 32.39 9.16 -19.32
N THR A 11 32.38 10.47 -18.99
CA THR A 11 32.08 10.96 -17.64
C THR A 11 30.59 11.18 -17.38
N ARG A 12 29.80 11.50 -18.39
CA ARG A 12 28.35 11.78 -18.29
C ARG A 12 27.46 10.63 -18.79
N GLY A 13 28.06 9.65 -19.46
CA GLY A 13 27.35 8.59 -20.16
C GLY A 13 26.61 9.08 -21.41
N VAL A 14 26.07 8.14 -22.17
CA VAL A 14 25.21 8.45 -23.33
C VAL A 14 23.82 8.80 -22.84
N GLN A 15 23.36 10.01 -23.12
CA GLN A 15 22.00 10.46 -22.79
C GLN A 15 21.06 10.16 -23.94
N TYR A 16 20.08 9.32 -23.72
CA TYR A 16 19.04 9.04 -24.69
C TYR A 16 17.81 9.91 -24.41
N GLN A 17 17.34 10.62 -25.43
CA GLN A 17 16.02 11.24 -25.43
C GLN A 17 15.08 10.33 -26.22
N ARG A 18 14.29 9.51 -25.51
CA ARG A 18 13.35 8.59 -26.14
C ARG A 18 12.00 9.26 -26.30
N ALA A 19 11.41 9.10 -27.49
CA ALA A 19 10.03 9.49 -27.72
C ALA A 19 9.09 8.61 -26.88
N TYR A 20 8.00 9.20 -26.40
CA TYR A 20 6.94 8.46 -25.71
C TYR A 20 5.56 8.98 -26.12
N SER A 21 4.60 8.09 -26.16
CA SER A 21 3.20 8.39 -26.52
C SER A 21 2.26 7.44 -25.80
N ALA A 22 1.10 7.95 -25.40
CA ALA A 22 0.06 7.14 -24.79
C ALA A 22 -0.40 6.03 -25.75
N PRO A 23 -0.62 4.80 -25.25
CA PRO A 23 -1.21 3.73 -26.03
C PRO A 23 -2.68 4.05 -26.39
N THR A 24 -3.13 3.54 -27.54
CA THR A 24 -4.50 3.73 -28.04
C THR A 24 -5.51 2.76 -27.44
N ARG A 25 -5.24 2.21 -26.28
CA ARG A 25 -6.15 1.28 -25.58
C ARG A 25 -7.17 2.03 -24.72
N THR A 26 -8.40 1.55 -24.71
CA THR A 26 -9.48 2.04 -23.85
C THR A 26 -9.94 0.92 -22.93
N PHE A 27 -10.37 1.28 -21.73
CA PHE A 27 -10.93 0.36 -20.76
C PHE A 27 -12.35 0.80 -20.42
N GLU A 28 -13.22 -0.17 -20.20
CA GLU A 28 -14.62 0.07 -19.86
C GLU A 28 -14.97 -0.70 -18.56
N GLU A 29 -15.89 -0.12 -17.81
CA GLU A 29 -16.46 -0.84 -16.67
C GLU A 29 -17.37 -1.97 -17.15
N PRO A 30 -17.20 -3.19 -16.60
CA PRO A 30 -18.04 -4.29 -16.99
C PRO A 30 -19.47 -4.12 -16.48
N VAL A 31 -20.43 -4.49 -17.33
CA VAL A 31 -21.85 -4.58 -16.94
C VAL A 31 -22.17 -6.03 -16.61
N PHE A 32 -22.47 -6.31 -15.35
CA PHE A 32 -22.77 -7.66 -14.89
C PHE A 32 -23.70 -7.60 -13.65
N THR A 33 -24.33 -8.73 -13.37
CA THR A 33 -25.04 -8.96 -12.11
C THR A 33 -24.04 -9.51 -11.10
N PRO A 34 -23.83 -8.87 -9.94
CA PRO A 34 -22.93 -9.40 -8.92
C PRO A 34 -23.32 -10.83 -8.51
N PRO A 35 -22.36 -11.76 -8.42
CA PRO A 35 -22.60 -13.09 -7.88
C PRO A 35 -22.93 -13.05 -6.39
N ASP A 36 -23.18 -14.21 -5.78
CA ASP A 36 -23.35 -14.31 -4.34
C ASP A 36 -22.13 -13.74 -3.60
N LEU A 37 -22.38 -12.83 -2.66
CA LEU A 37 -21.34 -12.07 -1.98
C LEU A 37 -20.51 -12.94 -1.03
N LYS A 38 -21.14 -13.96 -0.42
CA LYS A 38 -20.43 -14.90 0.47
C LYS A 38 -19.49 -15.78 -0.35
N GLU A 39 -19.97 -16.29 -1.49
CA GLU A 39 -19.13 -17.09 -2.40
C GLU A 39 -17.96 -16.25 -2.93
N SER A 40 -18.24 -15.00 -3.31
CA SER A 40 -17.21 -14.07 -3.76
C SER A 40 -16.14 -13.82 -2.69
N LEU A 41 -16.54 -13.58 -1.44
CA LEU A 41 -15.61 -13.39 -0.33
C LEU A 41 -14.76 -14.64 -0.08
N LEU A 42 -15.36 -15.82 -0.07
CA LEU A 42 -14.61 -17.07 0.13
C LEU A 42 -13.60 -17.32 -0.99
N LYS A 43 -13.94 -16.98 -2.22
CA LYS A 43 -13.00 -17.05 -3.35
C LYS A 43 -11.87 -16.03 -3.20
N LEU A 44 -12.17 -14.81 -2.77
CA LEU A 44 -11.15 -13.80 -2.49
C LEU A 44 -10.15 -14.27 -1.43
N LEU A 45 -10.63 -14.76 -0.30
CA LEU A 45 -9.78 -15.28 0.78
C LEU A 45 -8.91 -16.47 0.38
N SER A 46 -9.32 -17.24 -0.65
CA SER A 46 -8.54 -18.34 -1.21
C SER A 46 -7.66 -17.96 -2.41
N SER A 47 -7.70 -16.69 -2.82
CA SER A 47 -6.91 -16.18 -3.94
C SER A 47 -5.42 -16.20 -3.63
N GLU A 48 -4.60 -16.47 -4.66
CA GLU A 48 -3.14 -16.45 -4.54
C GLU A 48 -2.59 -15.08 -4.10
N ASN A 49 -3.31 -13.98 -4.33
CA ASN A 49 -2.89 -12.64 -3.93
C ASN A 49 -3.28 -12.28 -2.48
N ILE A 50 -4.27 -12.96 -1.90
CA ILE A 50 -4.80 -12.66 -0.55
C ILE A 50 -4.47 -13.77 0.44
N ALA A 51 -4.54 -15.03 0.05
CA ALA A 51 -4.29 -16.17 0.92
C ALA A 51 -2.92 -16.08 1.61
N SER A 52 -2.84 -16.59 2.84
CA SER A 52 -1.62 -16.53 3.65
C SER A 52 -0.38 -17.08 2.93
N ARG A 53 0.71 -16.34 3.01
CA ARG A 53 2.04 -16.74 2.52
C ARG A 53 2.87 -17.45 3.59
N LEU A 54 2.27 -17.81 4.73
CA LEU A 54 2.96 -18.52 5.81
C LEU A 54 3.80 -19.69 5.32
N PRO A 55 3.31 -20.60 4.44
CA PRO A 55 4.10 -21.73 3.96
C PRO A 55 5.40 -21.32 3.22
N ILE A 56 5.48 -20.09 2.74
CA ILE A 56 6.66 -19.56 2.05
C ILE A 56 7.61 -18.94 3.07
N PHE A 57 7.15 -17.95 3.85
CA PHE A 57 8.04 -17.17 4.70
C PHE A 57 8.43 -17.88 6.01
N GLU A 58 7.71 -18.89 6.46
CA GLU A 58 8.09 -19.67 7.65
C GLU A 58 9.41 -20.45 7.48
N ASN A 59 9.84 -20.66 6.24
CA ASN A 59 11.10 -21.33 5.92
C ASN A 59 12.33 -20.41 6.02
N TYR A 60 12.14 -19.13 6.25
CA TYR A 60 13.21 -18.14 6.35
C TYR A 60 13.36 -17.63 7.78
N ASP A 61 14.57 -17.17 8.13
CA ASP A 61 14.83 -16.51 9.41
C ASP A 61 14.10 -15.15 9.45
N LYS A 62 13.16 -15.00 10.36
CA LYS A 62 12.31 -13.82 10.57
C LYS A 62 12.73 -12.97 11.76
N VAL A 63 13.68 -13.47 12.56
CA VAL A 63 14.07 -12.84 13.83
C VAL A 63 15.57 -12.58 13.91
N VAL A 64 16.17 -12.29 12.77
CA VAL A 64 17.61 -12.03 12.64
C VAL A 64 18.04 -10.99 13.69
N GLN A 65 19.11 -11.30 14.45
CA GLN A 65 19.67 -10.49 15.53
C GLN A 65 18.66 -10.19 16.68
N GLY A 66 17.50 -10.85 16.72
CA GLY A 66 16.49 -10.65 17.75
C GLY A 66 15.87 -9.24 17.76
N GLN A 67 15.86 -8.56 16.63
CA GLN A 67 15.39 -7.18 16.50
C GLN A 67 13.92 -7.07 16.05
N THR A 68 13.31 -8.17 15.62
CA THR A 68 11.94 -8.19 15.14
C THR A 68 10.94 -8.01 16.28
N VAL A 69 9.97 -7.12 16.07
CA VAL A 69 8.81 -6.88 16.95
C VAL A 69 7.56 -7.48 16.30
N PHE A 70 7.27 -7.12 15.05
CA PHE A 70 6.20 -7.72 14.27
C PHE A 70 6.78 -8.56 13.15
N GLU A 71 6.48 -9.85 13.21
CA GLU A 71 6.78 -10.80 12.15
C GLU A 71 5.73 -10.71 11.01
N PRO A 72 6.03 -11.24 9.82
CA PRO A 72 5.06 -11.31 8.73
C PRO A 72 3.72 -11.92 9.15
N GLY A 73 2.60 -11.33 8.70
CA GLY A 73 1.23 -11.79 8.97
C GLY A 73 0.65 -11.36 10.32
N ILE A 74 1.33 -10.51 11.11
CA ILE A 74 0.79 -9.99 12.37
C ILE A 74 0.16 -8.61 12.19
N ALA A 75 0.72 -7.81 11.30
CA ALA A 75 0.34 -6.42 11.06
C ALA A 75 0.68 -6.02 9.63
N ASP A 76 0.24 -4.84 9.21
CA ASP A 76 0.38 -4.32 7.84
C ASP A 76 1.83 -4.00 7.46
N ALA A 77 2.68 -3.80 8.46
CA ALA A 77 4.10 -3.60 8.26
C ALA A 77 4.93 -4.49 9.19
N GLY A 78 6.07 -4.97 8.71
CA GLY A 78 7.11 -5.56 9.54
C GLY A 78 7.72 -4.49 10.44
N LEU A 79 7.96 -4.80 11.71
CA LEU A 79 8.50 -3.85 12.68
C LEU A 79 9.78 -4.39 13.33
N LEU A 80 10.85 -3.62 13.24
CA LEU A 80 12.16 -3.91 13.81
C LEU A 80 12.58 -2.84 14.82
N VAL A 81 13.45 -3.23 15.77
CA VAL A 81 14.15 -2.30 16.69
C VAL A 81 15.64 -2.38 16.44
N PRO A 82 16.18 -1.63 15.46
CA PRO A 82 17.55 -1.80 14.99
C PRO A 82 18.62 -1.42 16.02
N PHE A 83 18.27 -0.63 17.02
CA PHE A 83 19.20 -0.14 18.05
C PHE A 83 19.01 -0.80 19.42
N ARG A 84 18.19 -1.86 19.53
CA ARG A 84 17.87 -2.52 20.82
C ARG A 84 19.08 -2.87 21.69
N ASN A 85 20.19 -3.25 21.06
CA ASN A 85 21.40 -3.73 21.72
C ASN A 85 22.58 -2.73 21.63
N ARG A 86 22.31 -1.46 21.32
CA ARG A 86 23.34 -0.42 21.22
C ARG A 86 23.51 0.29 22.56
N GLU A 87 24.49 -0.14 23.36
CA GLU A 87 24.74 0.43 24.68
C GLU A 87 25.07 1.93 24.63
N GLU A 88 25.71 2.39 23.56
CA GLU A 88 26.06 3.79 23.33
C GLU A 88 24.88 4.71 22.99
N ALA A 89 23.69 4.17 22.73
CA ALA A 89 22.49 4.93 22.34
C ALA A 89 21.21 4.39 23.03
N PRO A 90 21.13 4.41 24.37
CA PRO A 90 20.00 3.84 25.10
C PRO A 90 18.65 4.54 24.82
N GLU A 91 18.68 5.80 24.40
CA GLU A 91 17.49 6.56 23.98
C GLU A 91 16.85 6.01 22.70
N LEU A 92 17.59 5.23 21.91
CA LEU A 92 17.09 4.59 20.69
C LEU A 92 16.60 3.15 20.87
N HIS A 93 16.70 2.58 22.07
CA HIS A 93 16.34 1.17 22.31
C HIS A 93 14.88 0.83 22.05
N LYS A 94 14.00 1.82 21.95
CA LYS A 94 12.58 1.65 21.63
C LYS A 94 12.19 2.23 20.26
N VAL A 95 13.12 2.88 19.57
CA VAL A 95 12.86 3.42 18.24
C VAL A 95 12.79 2.26 17.24
N GLY A 96 11.67 2.19 16.53
CA GLY A 96 11.41 1.15 15.53
C GLY A 96 11.47 1.66 14.10
N ALA A 97 11.84 0.74 13.22
CA ALA A 97 11.74 0.86 11.77
C ALA A 97 10.62 -0.06 11.27
N ALA A 98 9.60 0.51 10.67
CA ALA A 98 8.51 -0.19 10.02
C ALA A 98 8.80 -0.31 8.51
N LEU A 99 8.45 -1.44 7.90
CA LEU A 99 8.71 -1.72 6.49
C LEU A 99 7.48 -2.35 5.84
N SER A 100 7.05 -1.80 4.71
CA SER A 100 6.08 -2.43 3.81
C SER A 100 6.60 -2.49 2.38
N VAL A 101 5.98 -3.32 1.53
CA VAL A 101 6.28 -3.42 0.10
C VAL A 101 4.98 -3.61 -0.65
N ASP A 102 4.67 -2.68 -1.55
CA ASP A 102 3.35 -2.56 -2.15
C ASP A 102 3.43 -2.41 -3.67
N ALA A 103 2.53 -3.09 -4.39
CA ALA A 103 2.37 -2.97 -5.83
C ALA A 103 1.12 -3.71 -6.31
N ASN A 104 0.38 -3.14 -7.26
CA ASN A 104 -0.68 -3.83 -7.99
C ASN A 104 -0.51 -3.69 -9.51
N PRO A 105 0.15 -4.65 -10.19
CA PRO A 105 0.38 -4.58 -11.64
C PRO A 105 -0.90 -4.52 -12.48
N ARG A 106 -2.05 -4.93 -11.95
CA ARG A 106 -3.32 -4.85 -12.66
C ARG A 106 -3.79 -3.39 -12.81
N TYR A 107 -3.54 -2.55 -11.80
CA TYR A 107 -3.73 -1.11 -11.94
C TYR A 107 -2.84 -0.55 -13.05
N GLY A 108 -1.59 -1.00 -13.15
CA GLY A 108 -0.65 -0.59 -14.18
C GLY A 108 -1.13 -0.86 -15.61
N LYS A 109 -1.88 -1.95 -15.82
CA LYS A 109 -2.51 -2.24 -17.11
C LYS A 109 -3.54 -1.18 -17.52
N ILE A 110 -4.23 -0.58 -16.55
CA ILE A 110 -5.26 0.44 -16.76
C ILE A 110 -4.62 1.83 -16.81
N SER A 111 -3.86 2.16 -15.77
CA SER A 111 -3.20 3.45 -15.59
C SER A 111 -1.87 3.30 -14.85
N PRO A 112 -0.74 3.41 -15.54
CA PRO A 112 0.58 3.39 -14.89
C PRO A 112 0.75 4.49 -13.84
N TYR A 113 0.14 5.66 -14.07
CA TYR A 113 0.11 6.77 -13.13
C TYR A 113 -0.57 6.38 -11.80
N TRP A 114 -1.83 5.92 -11.87
CA TRP A 114 -2.57 5.56 -10.66
C TRP A 114 -2.02 4.29 -9.99
N CYS A 115 -1.39 3.38 -10.76
CA CYS A 115 -0.68 2.24 -10.19
C CYS A 115 0.44 2.71 -9.25
N ALA A 116 1.26 3.64 -9.72
CA ALA A 116 2.37 4.18 -8.92
C ALA A 116 1.87 5.01 -7.72
N VAL A 117 0.83 5.81 -7.92
CA VAL A 117 0.18 6.56 -6.81
C VAL A 117 -0.31 5.61 -5.73
N ASN A 118 -1.03 4.54 -6.10
CA ASN A 118 -1.56 3.59 -5.12
C ASN A 118 -0.45 2.85 -4.39
N ALA A 119 0.61 2.40 -5.07
CA ALA A 119 1.74 1.74 -4.42
C ALA A 119 2.42 2.63 -3.37
N VAL A 120 2.59 3.93 -3.65
CA VAL A 120 3.12 4.90 -2.68
C VAL A 120 2.17 5.08 -1.49
N VAL A 121 0.90 5.31 -1.76
CA VAL A 121 -0.10 5.63 -0.73
C VAL A 121 -0.40 4.41 0.16
N GLU A 122 -0.50 3.22 -0.44
CA GLU A 122 -0.69 1.97 0.30
C GLU A 122 0.47 1.70 1.24
N GLY A 123 1.72 1.84 0.78
CA GLY A 123 2.88 1.71 1.65
C GLY A 123 2.89 2.70 2.81
N MET A 124 2.46 3.94 2.58
CA MET A 124 2.29 4.91 3.67
C MET A 124 1.20 4.48 4.66
N ARG A 125 0.06 3.93 4.18
CA ARG A 125 -1.01 3.42 5.04
C ARG A 125 -0.55 2.22 5.86
N ASN A 126 0.14 1.27 5.25
CA ASN A 126 0.63 0.08 5.92
C ASN A 126 1.52 0.41 7.12
N VAL A 127 2.48 1.31 6.96
CA VAL A 127 3.32 1.71 8.10
C VAL A 127 2.54 2.56 9.12
N ALA A 128 1.57 3.36 8.69
CA ALA A 128 0.74 4.16 9.59
C ALA A 128 -0.27 3.33 10.38
N ALA A 129 -0.75 2.22 9.82
CA ALA A 129 -1.66 1.28 10.50
C ALA A 129 -1.07 0.75 11.80
N ILE A 130 0.23 0.52 11.86
CA ILE A 130 0.90 0.08 13.09
C ILE A 130 1.35 1.24 14.00
N GLY A 131 1.08 2.49 13.61
CA GLY A 131 1.46 3.70 14.35
C GLY A 131 2.81 4.30 13.94
N ALA A 132 3.48 3.80 12.90
CA ALA A 132 4.72 4.38 12.42
C ALA A 132 4.44 5.54 11.45
N THR A 133 5.20 6.63 11.59
CA THR A 133 5.18 7.75 10.65
C THR A 133 5.92 7.36 9.37
N PRO A 134 5.31 7.46 8.16
CA PRO A 134 6.02 7.31 6.90
C PRO A 134 7.24 8.24 6.84
N TRP A 135 8.43 7.69 6.57
CA TRP A 135 9.69 8.44 6.69
C TRP A 135 10.47 8.55 5.40
N ALA A 136 10.50 7.50 4.61
CA ALA A 136 11.17 7.44 3.31
C ALA A 136 10.60 6.30 2.46
N VAL A 137 10.89 6.35 1.15
CA VAL A 137 10.55 5.26 0.24
C VAL A 137 11.76 4.82 -0.57
N THR A 138 11.71 3.59 -1.07
CA THR A 138 12.57 3.07 -2.12
C THR A 138 11.70 2.48 -3.22
N ASP A 139 12.18 2.45 -4.46
CA ASP A 139 11.44 1.89 -5.58
C ASP A 139 12.16 0.69 -6.21
N CYS A 140 11.36 -0.17 -6.86
CA CYS A 140 11.82 -1.23 -7.73
C CYS A 140 10.93 -1.21 -8.97
N LEU A 141 11.37 -0.50 -10.02
CA LEU A 141 10.59 -0.23 -11.21
C LEU A 141 10.78 -1.32 -12.25
N ASN A 142 9.67 -1.94 -12.72
CA ASN A 142 9.72 -3.02 -13.69
C ASN A 142 8.84 -2.69 -14.89
N PHE A 143 9.46 -2.54 -16.07
CA PHE A 143 8.81 -2.13 -17.31
C PHE A 143 9.33 -2.92 -18.51
N GLY A 144 8.58 -2.85 -19.61
CA GLY A 144 8.99 -3.43 -20.88
C GLY A 144 10.12 -2.66 -21.57
N ASN A 145 10.20 -2.77 -22.89
CA ASN A 145 11.25 -2.15 -23.70
C ASN A 145 11.01 -0.64 -23.88
N PRO A 146 11.84 0.24 -23.29
CA PRO A 146 11.67 1.69 -23.37
C PRO A 146 11.98 2.28 -24.76
N GLU A 147 12.44 1.49 -25.72
CA GLU A 147 12.57 1.90 -27.12
C GLU A 147 11.21 1.94 -27.84
N LYS A 148 10.20 1.28 -27.27
CA LYS A 148 8.81 1.37 -27.74
C LYS A 148 8.15 2.58 -27.08
N PRO A 149 7.62 3.54 -27.85
CA PRO A 149 7.08 4.79 -27.28
C PRO A 149 5.98 4.58 -26.22
N GLU A 150 5.13 3.57 -26.37
CA GLU A 150 4.08 3.25 -25.41
C GLU A 150 4.67 2.71 -24.08
N GLN A 151 5.71 1.88 -24.14
CA GLN A 151 6.39 1.36 -22.94
C GLN A 151 7.16 2.46 -22.21
N MET A 152 7.78 3.37 -22.96
CA MET A 152 8.42 4.56 -22.39
C MET A 152 7.40 5.49 -21.74
N TRP A 153 6.21 5.64 -22.33
CA TRP A 153 5.10 6.40 -21.73
C TRP A 153 4.65 5.78 -20.39
N GLU A 154 4.54 4.46 -20.29
CA GLU A 154 4.18 3.76 -19.07
C GLU A 154 5.17 4.05 -17.92
N LEU A 155 6.47 4.07 -18.24
CA LEU A 155 7.52 4.43 -17.29
C LEU A 155 7.40 5.90 -16.84
N VAL A 156 7.24 6.83 -17.79
CA VAL A 156 7.11 8.27 -17.52
C VAL A 156 5.89 8.56 -16.65
N GLU A 157 4.74 7.96 -16.96
CA GLU A 157 3.51 8.14 -16.18
C GLU A 157 3.63 7.56 -14.77
N SER A 158 4.28 6.42 -14.61
CA SER A 158 4.53 5.86 -13.27
C SER A 158 5.42 6.76 -12.42
N ILE A 159 6.52 7.28 -12.99
CA ILE A 159 7.40 8.23 -12.29
C ILE A 159 6.64 9.52 -11.95
N ARG A 160 5.77 10.01 -12.84
CA ARG A 160 4.93 11.18 -12.58
C ARG A 160 3.97 10.91 -11.42
N GLY A 161 3.30 9.75 -11.40
CA GLY A 161 2.40 9.34 -10.31
C GLY A 161 3.11 9.25 -8.97
N MET A 162 4.30 8.59 -8.92
CA MET A 162 5.13 8.55 -7.72
C MET A 162 5.47 9.94 -7.21
N LYS A 163 5.99 10.80 -8.10
CA LYS A 163 6.36 12.17 -7.75
C LYS A 163 5.18 12.94 -7.15
N GLU A 164 4.05 12.95 -7.84
CA GLU A 164 2.86 13.70 -7.40
C GLU A 164 2.28 13.18 -6.08
N ALA A 165 2.31 11.87 -5.83
CA ALA A 165 1.91 11.29 -4.56
C ALA A 165 2.86 11.68 -3.42
N LEU A 166 4.18 11.58 -3.64
CA LEU A 166 5.19 11.92 -2.62
C LEU A 166 5.18 13.41 -2.28
N GLU A 167 4.94 14.28 -3.26
CA GLU A 167 4.83 15.74 -3.06
C GLU A 167 3.47 16.12 -2.45
N GLY A 168 2.37 15.53 -2.93
CA GLY A 168 1.01 15.89 -2.55
C GLY A 168 0.59 15.38 -1.16
N VAL A 169 0.97 14.16 -0.79
CA VAL A 169 0.80 13.65 0.57
C VAL A 169 1.86 14.28 1.48
N GLY A 170 3.11 14.31 1.01
CA GLY A 170 4.24 14.86 1.73
C GLY A 170 4.58 14.11 3.02
N HIS A 171 5.61 14.58 3.70
CA HIS A 171 6.05 14.02 4.98
C HIS A 171 5.17 14.55 6.12
N ILE A 172 4.39 13.69 6.76
CA ILE A 172 3.37 14.10 7.75
C ILE A 172 3.94 14.62 9.07
N ALA A 173 5.21 14.32 9.38
CA ALA A 173 5.88 14.86 10.58
C ALA A 173 6.27 16.33 10.45
N TYR A 174 6.20 16.92 9.24
CA TYR A 174 6.55 18.31 9.01
C TYR A 174 5.32 19.12 8.58
N THR A 175 5.21 20.33 9.08
CA THR A 175 4.23 21.30 8.61
C THR A 175 4.61 21.83 7.23
N ALA A 176 3.62 22.30 6.48
CA ALA A 176 3.89 23.04 5.26
C ALA A 176 4.74 24.29 5.55
N ASP A 177 5.53 24.72 4.56
CA ASP A 177 6.23 25.99 4.64
C ASP A 177 5.26 27.19 4.65
N PRO A 178 5.74 28.44 4.85
CA PRO A 178 4.88 29.62 4.83
C PRO A 178 4.12 29.85 3.52
N GLU A 179 4.57 29.24 2.43
CA GLU A 179 3.94 29.29 1.09
C GLU A 179 2.91 28.15 0.90
N GLY A 180 2.75 27.29 1.90
CA GLY A 180 1.83 26.13 1.86
C GLY A 180 2.42 24.91 1.19
N LYS A 181 3.69 24.88 0.85
CA LYS A 181 4.35 23.75 0.22
C LYS A 181 4.72 22.70 1.26
N LEU A 182 4.32 21.44 1.00
CA LEU A 182 4.67 20.31 1.84
C LEU A 182 6.12 19.87 1.61
N VAL A 183 6.76 19.35 2.65
CA VAL A 183 8.02 18.62 2.52
C VAL A 183 7.73 17.28 1.86
N PRO A 184 8.29 16.96 0.68
CA PRO A 184 8.05 15.66 0.05
C PRO A 184 8.60 14.50 0.88
N LEU A 185 7.95 13.33 0.80
CA LEU A 185 8.56 12.12 1.34
C LEU A 185 9.74 11.72 0.43
N PRO A 186 10.97 11.52 0.97
CA PRO A 186 12.13 11.30 0.14
C PRO A 186 12.20 9.88 -0.44
N VAL A 187 12.64 9.77 -1.69
CA VAL A 187 13.10 8.52 -2.29
C VAL A 187 14.58 8.38 -1.97
N VAL A 188 14.93 7.38 -1.15
CA VAL A 188 16.31 7.23 -0.64
C VAL A 188 17.12 6.20 -1.40
N SER A 189 16.48 5.34 -2.17
CA SER A 189 17.08 4.31 -3.00
C SER A 189 16.11 3.87 -4.09
N GLY A 190 16.57 3.10 -5.04
CA GLY A 190 15.71 2.50 -6.05
C GLY A 190 16.49 1.77 -7.11
N ASN A 191 15.77 1.01 -7.94
CA ASN A 191 16.30 0.40 -9.14
C ASN A 191 15.26 0.41 -10.26
N VAL A 192 15.73 0.30 -11.49
CA VAL A 192 14.87 0.10 -12.66
C VAL A 192 15.30 -1.14 -13.42
N SER A 193 14.34 -2.01 -13.73
CA SER A 193 14.48 -3.16 -14.61
C SER A 193 13.67 -2.91 -15.88
N LEU A 194 14.34 -2.86 -17.00
CA LEU A 194 13.74 -2.56 -18.31
C LEU A 194 13.89 -3.78 -19.24
N TYR A 195 13.24 -3.72 -20.42
CA TYR A 195 13.24 -4.82 -21.38
C TYR A 195 12.63 -6.13 -20.84
N ASN A 196 11.73 -6.04 -19.87
CA ASN A 196 11.05 -7.21 -19.32
C ASN A 196 9.95 -7.67 -20.29
N GLU A 197 10.34 -8.50 -21.24
CA GLU A 197 9.47 -9.00 -22.30
C GLU A 197 9.62 -10.51 -22.45
N SER A 198 8.54 -11.14 -22.86
CA SER A 198 8.49 -12.56 -23.22
C SER A 198 7.72 -12.73 -24.55
N LYS A 199 7.59 -13.98 -25.00
CA LYS A 199 6.72 -14.33 -26.12
C LYS A 199 5.23 -13.92 -25.91
N ASN A 200 4.83 -13.68 -24.66
CA ASN A 200 3.48 -13.28 -24.30
C ASN A 200 3.32 -11.75 -24.23
N GLY A 201 4.35 -10.98 -24.55
CA GLY A 201 4.38 -9.52 -24.52
C GLY A 201 5.23 -8.96 -23.38
N SER A 202 5.13 -7.66 -23.19
CA SER A 202 5.78 -6.92 -22.09
C SER A 202 5.09 -7.21 -20.76
N VAL A 203 5.84 -7.12 -19.66
CA VAL A 203 5.25 -7.10 -18.31
C VAL A 203 4.29 -5.92 -18.16
N ALA A 204 3.30 -6.06 -17.32
CA ALA A 204 2.50 -4.90 -16.92
C ALA A 204 3.38 -3.88 -16.19
N PRO A 205 3.12 -2.57 -16.33
CA PRO A 205 3.80 -1.55 -15.53
C PRO A 205 3.73 -1.90 -14.04
N SER A 206 4.89 -2.11 -13.43
CA SER A 206 4.98 -2.60 -12.05
C SER A 206 5.96 -1.75 -11.25
N PRO A 207 5.57 -0.53 -10.86
CA PRO A 207 6.28 0.25 -9.85
C PRO A 207 6.02 -0.41 -8.48
N VAL A 208 7.03 -1.10 -7.95
CA VAL A 208 6.99 -1.67 -6.60
C VAL A 208 7.61 -0.66 -5.65
N MET A 209 6.90 -0.30 -4.59
CA MET A 209 7.34 0.66 -3.59
C MET A 209 7.63 -0.03 -2.27
N GLY A 210 8.83 0.21 -1.73
CA GLY A 210 9.16 -0.11 -0.36
C GLY A 210 9.03 1.15 0.51
N THR A 211 8.23 1.10 1.57
CA THR A 211 8.05 2.24 2.48
C THR A 211 8.71 1.95 3.81
N LEU A 212 9.54 2.90 4.26
CA LEU A 212 10.12 2.93 5.59
C LEU A 212 9.29 3.87 6.47
N GLY A 213 8.80 3.36 7.59
CA GLY A 213 8.18 4.12 8.66
C GLY A 213 9.09 4.20 9.90
N LYS A 214 8.94 5.25 10.69
CA LYS A 214 9.60 5.41 12.00
C LYS A 214 8.56 5.45 13.10
N ILE A 215 8.78 4.69 14.17
CA ILE A 215 8.01 4.79 15.41
C ILE A 215 8.97 5.09 16.56
N ASP A 216 8.65 6.11 17.38
CA ASP A 216 9.53 6.53 18.47
C ASP A 216 9.52 5.57 19.66
N ASN A 217 8.43 4.81 19.83
CA ASN A 217 8.31 3.80 20.86
C ASN A 217 7.50 2.60 20.34
N VAL A 218 8.18 1.49 20.09
CA VAL A 218 7.56 0.25 19.59
C VAL A 218 6.57 -0.39 20.55
N ASP A 219 6.61 -0.06 21.84
CA ASP A 219 5.63 -0.55 22.83
C ASP A 219 4.22 0.00 22.57
N LYS A 220 4.09 1.05 21.74
CA LYS A 220 2.82 1.64 21.32
C LYS A 220 2.28 1.06 20.02
N ALA A 221 3.10 0.29 19.29
CA ALA A 221 2.67 -0.29 18.01
C ALA A 221 1.50 -1.24 18.20
N ILE A 222 0.57 -1.23 17.28
CA ILE A 222 -0.63 -2.09 17.28
C ILE A 222 -0.61 -3.06 16.10
N SER A 223 -1.24 -4.21 16.25
CA SER A 223 -1.39 -5.21 15.20
C SER A 223 -2.81 -5.21 14.63
N MET A 224 -3.05 -5.99 13.55
CA MET A 224 -4.35 -6.00 12.88
C MET A 224 -5.43 -6.81 13.64
N GLN A 225 -5.07 -7.83 14.40
CA GLN A 225 -6.02 -8.73 15.05
C GLN A 225 -6.94 -8.00 16.05
N PHE A 226 -8.23 -8.29 16.04
CA PHE A 226 -9.17 -7.83 17.07
C PHE A 226 -8.74 -8.22 18.47
N LYS A 227 -8.89 -7.30 19.42
CA LYS A 227 -8.39 -7.45 20.79
C LYS A 227 -9.48 -7.66 21.84
N GLN A 228 -10.68 -7.13 21.61
CA GLN A 228 -11.66 -7.09 22.68
C GLN A 228 -13.09 -7.38 22.18
N ALA A 229 -13.77 -8.32 22.81
CA ALA A 229 -15.19 -8.54 22.58
C ALA A 229 -16.02 -7.31 22.99
N GLY A 230 -16.97 -6.91 22.15
CA GLY A 230 -17.81 -5.73 22.37
C GLY A 230 -17.16 -4.38 22.03
N SER A 231 -15.94 -4.35 21.52
CA SER A 231 -15.32 -3.18 20.94
C SER A 231 -16.12 -2.65 19.74
N LYS A 232 -15.79 -1.44 19.29
CA LYS A 232 -16.42 -0.81 18.12
C LYS A 232 -15.45 -0.76 16.96
N LEU A 233 -15.97 -1.01 15.75
CA LEU A 233 -15.22 -0.87 14.51
C LEU A 233 -15.62 0.45 13.83
N TYR A 234 -14.61 1.17 13.36
CA TYR A 234 -14.79 2.37 12.55
C TYR A 234 -14.07 2.21 11.22
N LEU A 235 -14.72 2.73 10.18
CA LEU A 235 -14.15 2.89 8.86
C LEU A 235 -13.59 4.31 8.76
N ILE A 236 -12.31 4.43 8.42
CA ILE A 236 -11.64 5.69 8.09
C ILE A 236 -11.40 5.71 6.58
N GLY A 237 -11.80 6.79 5.93
CA GLY A 237 -11.78 6.93 4.47
C GLY A 237 -13.11 6.60 3.81
N ASP A 238 -13.25 7.00 2.55
CA ASP A 238 -14.45 6.83 1.75
C ASP A 238 -14.50 5.47 1.06
N ARG A 239 -15.70 5.03 0.67
CA ARG A 239 -15.89 3.94 -0.29
C ARG A 239 -16.34 4.52 -1.63
N LYS A 240 -15.75 4.08 -2.73
CA LYS A 240 -16.04 4.54 -4.10
C LYS A 240 -16.26 3.36 -5.04
N ASN A 241 -16.81 3.63 -6.23
CA ASN A 241 -16.91 2.63 -7.29
C ASN A 241 -15.54 2.49 -8.00
N GLU A 242 -14.59 1.88 -7.34
CA GLU A 242 -13.20 1.73 -7.78
C GLU A 242 -12.82 0.24 -7.76
N LEU A 243 -13.44 -0.54 -8.65
CA LEU A 243 -13.20 -1.99 -8.81
C LEU A 243 -12.21 -2.31 -9.94
N GLY A 244 -11.79 -1.31 -10.72
CA GLY A 244 -10.85 -1.50 -11.84
C GLY A 244 -9.50 -2.02 -11.36
N GLY A 245 -9.06 -3.14 -11.92
CA GLY A 245 -7.83 -3.83 -11.54
C GLY A 245 -7.90 -4.63 -10.23
N SER A 246 -9.01 -4.59 -9.51
CA SER A 246 -9.18 -5.28 -8.23
C SER A 246 -9.11 -6.80 -8.35
N GLU A 247 -8.82 -7.44 -7.23
CA GLU A 247 -8.84 -8.89 -7.11
C GLU A 247 -10.26 -9.46 -7.32
N TYR A 248 -11.29 -8.72 -6.91
CA TYR A 248 -12.67 -9.08 -7.19
C TYR A 248 -12.95 -9.16 -8.69
N TYR A 249 -12.57 -8.14 -9.47
CA TYR A 249 -12.71 -8.19 -10.93
C TYR A 249 -11.83 -9.27 -11.56
N ARG A 250 -10.64 -9.54 -11.01
CA ARG A 250 -9.80 -10.65 -11.49
C ARG A 250 -10.53 -11.97 -11.44
N GLN A 251 -11.20 -12.29 -10.36
CA GLN A 251 -11.94 -13.54 -10.19
C GLN A 251 -13.14 -13.67 -11.15
N LEU A 252 -13.71 -12.53 -11.53
CA LEU A 252 -14.83 -12.50 -12.50
C LEU A 252 -14.35 -12.45 -13.97
N GLY A 253 -13.03 -12.47 -14.21
CA GLY A 253 -12.45 -12.40 -15.55
C GLY A 253 -12.47 -11.00 -16.15
N HIS A 254 -12.64 -9.96 -15.32
CA HIS A 254 -12.68 -8.57 -15.74
C HIS A 254 -11.39 -7.82 -15.40
N LEU A 255 -11.13 -6.72 -16.09
CA LEU A 255 -10.11 -5.74 -15.70
C LEU A 255 -10.76 -4.45 -15.18
N GLY A 256 -11.79 -3.95 -15.85
CA GLY A 256 -12.44 -2.67 -15.53
C GLY A 256 -11.64 -1.45 -15.97
N ALA A 257 -12.07 -0.28 -15.51
CA ALA A 257 -11.47 1.00 -15.84
C ALA A 257 -11.20 1.87 -14.59
N ASN A 258 -12.05 1.77 -13.58
CA ASN A 258 -12.05 2.67 -12.41
C ASN A 258 -11.07 2.16 -11.34
N VAL A 259 -9.77 2.42 -11.52
CA VAL A 259 -8.75 2.18 -10.48
C VAL A 259 -8.91 3.18 -9.33
N PRO A 260 -8.47 2.84 -8.10
CA PRO A 260 -8.49 3.77 -6.98
C PRO A 260 -7.75 5.07 -7.28
N GLN A 261 -8.38 6.20 -6.91
CA GLN A 261 -7.86 7.54 -7.13
C GLN A 261 -7.86 8.30 -5.78
N PRO A 262 -6.81 8.10 -4.96
CA PRO A 262 -6.72 8.74 -3.66
C PRO A 262 -6.59 10.27 -3.77
N ASP A 263 -7.32 10.99 -2.91
CA ASP A 263 -7.10 12.41 -2.68
C ASP A 263 -5.92 12.60 -1.73
N PHE A 264 -4.87 13.28 -2.16
CA PHE A 264 -3.62 13.40 -1.41
C PHE A 264 -3.81 14.16 -0.09
N GLY A 265 -4.71 15.16 -0.06
CA GLY A 265 -5.00 15.91 1.15
C GLY A 265 -5.75 15.06 2.19
N ALA A 266 -6.73 14.27 1.75
CA ALA A 266 -7.44 13.32 2.60
C ALA A 266 -6.49 12.24 3.13
N VAL A 267 -5.68 11.64 2.26
CA VAL A 267 -4.68 10.64 2.66
C VAL A 267 -3.71 11.20 3.70
N ARG A 268 -3.17 12.42 3.49
CA ARG A 268 -2.30 13.06 4.47
C ARG A 268 -2.97 13.19 5.83
N HIS A 269 -4.23 13.62 5.85
CA HIS A 269 -5.01 13.78 7.08
C HIS A 269 -5.26 12.44 7.77
N GLU A 270 -5.67 11.43 7.03
CA GLU A 270 -5.86 10.06 7.53
C GLU A 270 -4.59 9.52 8.18
N LEU A 271 -3.44 9.60 7.50
CA LEU A 271 -2.15 9.14 8.02
C LEU A 271 -1.76 9.87 9.32
N TYR A 272 -1.95 11.19 9.36
CA TYR A 272 -1.68 11.97 10.55
C TYR A 272 -2.58 11.54 11.72
N LEU A 273 -3.89 11.42 11.50
CA LEU A 273 -4.83 11.00 12.53
C LEU A 273 -4.52 9.58 13.03
N MET A 274 -4.20 8.65 12.14
CA MET A 274 -3.86 7.27 12.50
C MET A 274 -2.63 7.22 13.42
N THR A 275 -1.53 7.87 13.03
CA THR A 275 -0.32 7.88 13.84
C THR A 275 -0.53 8.54 15.20
N GLN A 276 -1.33 9.61 15.27
CA GLN A 276 -1.69 10.26 16.53
C GLN A 276 -2.59 9.39 17.41
N ALA A 277 -3.60 8.73 16.82
CA ALA A 277 -4.51 7.87 17.57
C ALA A 277 -3.80 6.66 18.19
N VAL A 278 -2.85 6.07 17.45
CA VAL A 278 -2.00 4.99 17.98
C VAL A 278 -1.08 5.52 19.09
N ASP A 279 -0.40 6.65 18.87
CA ASP A 279 0.51 7.22 19.87
C ASP A 279 -0.20 7.55 21.19
N GLN A 280 -1.45 7.98 21.13
CA GLN A 280 -2.30 8.28 22.30
C GLN A 280 -2.97 7.05 22.91
N GLY A 281 -2.82 5.85 22.34
CA GLY A 281 -3.44 4.61 22.82
C GLY A 281 -4.97 4.59 22.70
N LEU A 282 -5.51 5.23 21.67
CA LEU A 282 -6.95 5.28 21.39
C LEU A 282 -7.44 4.04 20.64
N LEU A 283 -6.57 3.41 19.87
CA LEU A 283 -6.89 2.24 19.04
C LEU A 283 -6.38 0.96 19.69
N LEU A 284 -7.16 -0.11 19.59
CA LEU A 284 -6.79 -1.46 20.01
C LEU A 284 -6.08 -2.22 18.88
N SER A 285 -6.61 -2.10 17.67
CA SER A 285 -6.07 -2.69 16.45
C SER A 285 -6.46 -1.86 15.25
N SER A 286 -5.76 -2.06 14.14
CA SER A 286 -6.08 -1.44 12.86
C SER A 286 -5.58 -2.29 11.70
N HIS A 287 -6.20 -2.10 10.55
CA HIS A 287 -5.80 -2.71 9.29
C HIS A 287 -6.10 -1.75 8.14
N ASP A 288 -5.23 -1.68 7.14
CA ASP A 288 -5.49 -0.93 5.93
C ASP A 288 -6.55 -1.64 5.05
N ILE A 289 -7.12 -0.93 4.09
CA ILE A 289 -8.03 -1.50 3.11
C ILE A 289 -7.31 -1.51 1.77
N SER A 290 -6.93 -2.70 1.31
CA SER A 290 -6.18 -2.93 0.08
C SER A 290 -6.80 -4.05 -0.75
N ASP A 291 -6.06 -5.08 -1.12
CA ASP A 291 -6.51 -6.19 -1.96
C ASP A 291 -7.77 -6.88 -1.42
N GLY A 292 -8.81 -6.96 -2.25
CA GLY A 292 -10.11 -7.54 -1.89
C GLY A 292 -11.03 -6.62 -1.09
N GLY A 293 -10.58 -5.42 -0.73
CA GLY A 293 -11.38 -4.35 -0.15
C GLY A 293 -11.79 -4.55 1.30
N LEU A 294 -12.79 -3.79 1.73
CA LEU A 294 -13.28 -3.73 3.13
C LEU A 294 -13.65 -5.10 3.71
N ALA A 295 -14.26 -5.98 2.91
CA ALA A 295 -14.70 -7.28 3.40
C ALA A 295 -13.51 -8.18 3.77
N VAL A 296 -12.46 -8.16 2.96
CA VAL A 296 -11.23 -8.92 3.23
C VAL A 296 -10.54 -8.34 4.46
N ALA A 297 -10.33 -7.04 4.52
CA ALA A 297 -9.68 -6.39 5.66
C ALA A 297 -10.33 -6.74 7.01
N ILE A 298 -11.67 -6.71 7.10
CA ILE A 298 -12.37 -7.08 8.34
C ILE A 298 -12.18 -8.57 8.68
N VAL A 299 -12.19 -9.46 7.67
CA VAL A 299 -11.98 -10.89 7.90
C VAL A 299 -10.54 -11.17 8.34
N GLU A 300 -9.56 -10.48 7.79
CA GLU A 300 -8.15 -10.60 8.19
C GLU A 300 -7.94 -10.13 9.63
N MET A 301 -8.59 -9.05 10.05
CA MET A 301 -8.60 -8.64 11.45
C MET A 301 -9.23 -9.69 12.37
N ALA A 302 -10.33 -10.32 11.95
CA ALA A 302 -10.99 -11.39 12.73
C ALA A 302 -10.14 -12.66 12.78
N ALA A 303 -9.50 -13.03 11.68
CA ALA A 303 -8.62 -14.20 11.60
C ALA A 303 -7.26 -13.96 12.28
N GLY A 304 -6.90 -12.69 12.54
CA GLY A 304 -5.63 -12.33 13.15
C GLY A 304 -4.43 -12.44 12.22
N GLY A 305 -4.65 -12.39 10.89
CA GLY A 305 -3.59 -12.49 9.89
C GLY A 305 -2.91 -13.85 9.78
N ARG A 306 -2.78 -14.57 10.89
CA ARG A 306 -2.23 -15.95 10.95
C ARG A 306 -3.29 -17.03 11.18
N GLY A 307 -4.57 -16.65 11.23
CA GLY A 307 -5.67 -17.57 11.52
C GLY A 307 -5.80 -17.93 13.01
N GLU A 308 -5.23 -17.14 13.90
CA GLU A 308 -5.25 -17.35 15.35
C GLU A 308 -6.32 -16.48 16.04
N GLY A 309 -7.13 -15.75 15.26
CA GLY A 309 -8.19 -14.89 15.80
C GLY A 309 -9.36 -15.69 16.36
N GLU A 310 -9.85 -15.26 17.51
CA GLU A 310 -10.99 -15.91 18.20
C GLU A 310 -12.26 -15.05 18.22
N LEU A 311 -12.18 -13.80 17.72
CA LEU A 311 -13.29 -12.85 17.77
C LEU A 311 -13.98 -12.75 16.41
N GLY A 312 -15.30 -12.90 16.41
CA GLY A 312 -16.13 -12.59 15.25
C GLY A 312 -16.54 -11.12 15.22
N PHE A 313 -17.23 -10.72 14.17
CA PHE A 313 -17.71 -9.36 13.99
C PHE A 313 -19.13 -9.31 13.45
N VAL A 314 -19.80 -8.19 13.69
CA VAL A 314 -21.06 -7.81 13.05
C VAL A 314 -20.91 -6.37 12.56
N VAL A 315 -21.13 -6.13 11.29
CA VAL A 315 -21.05 -4.79 10.69
C VAL A 315 -22.35 -4.43 9.97
N ASP A 316 -22.76 -3.19 10.09
CA ASP A 316 -23.86 -2.59 9.34
C ASP A 316 -23.31 -1.58 8.34
N LEU A 317 -23.45 -1.87 7.05
CA LEU A 317 -22.98 -1.03 5.95
C LEU A 317 -24.10 -0.15 5.35
N THR A 318 -25.26 -0.05 6.00
CA THR A 318 -26.41 0.69 5.48
C THR A 318 -26.06 2.15 5.22
N GLN A 319 -25.32 2.77 6.14
CA GLN A 319 -24.89 4.17 6.05
C GLN A 319 -23.55 4.36 5.32
N VAL A 320 -22.81 3.30 5.02
CA VAL A 320 -21.54 3.37 4.28
C VAL A 320 -21.87 3.55 2.80
N ALA A 321 -21.49 4.69 2.22
CA ALA A 321 -21.66 5.03 0.81
C ALA A 321 -23.00 4.51 0.22
N PRO A 322 -24.15 5.02 0.68
CA PRO A 322 -25.47 4.42 0.41
C PRO A 322 -25.84 4.33 -1.07
N ALA A 323 -25.22 5.13 -1.92
CA ALA A 323 -25.42 5.11 -3.37
C ALA A 323 -24.70 3.93 -4.09
N LEU A 324 -23.75 3.28 -3.44
CA LEU A 324 -23.01 2.17 -4.03
C LEU A 324 -23.77 0.84 -3.87
N ARG A 325 -23.60 -0.06 -4.86
CA ARG A 325 -24.02 -1.46 -4.74
C ARG A 325 -23.22 -2.12 -3.61
N THR A 326 -23.77 -3.17 -3.02
CA THR A 326 -23.15 -3.86 -1.89
C THR A 326 -21.76 -4.46 -2.25
N ASP A 327 -21.61 -5.03 -3.44
CA ASP A 327 -20.33 -5.54 -3.91
C ASP A 327 -19.26 -4.43 -4.05
N GLN A 328 -19.66 -3.25 -4.48
CA GLN A 328 -18.77 -2.08 -4.55
C GLN A 328 -18.34 -1.60 -3.15
N LYS A 329 -19.24 -1.61 -2.18
CA LYS A 329 -18.90 -1.27 -0.78
C LYS A 329 -17.89 -2.25 -0.18
N LEU A 330 -18.11 -3.55 -0.45
CA LEU A 330 -17.34 -4.64 0.16
C LEU A 330 -15.99 -4.85 -0.50
N PHE A 331 -15.93 -4.82 -1.84
CA PHE A 331 -14.79 -5.32 -2.60
C PHE A 331 -14.03 -4.25 -3.39
N SER A 332 -14.47 -2.98 -3.33
CA SER A 332 -13.69 -1.88 -3.87
C SER A 332 -12.40 -1.73 -3.06
N GLU A 333 -11.29 -1.61 -3.77
CA GLU A 333 -9.95 -1.45 -3.18
C GLU A 333 -9.60 0.03 -2.98
N THR A 334 -10.63 0.89 -2.86
CA THR A 334 -10.47 2.26 -2.37
C THR A 334 -9.84 2.19 -0.98
N GLY A 335 -8.69 2.78 -0.80
CA GLY A 335 -7.93 2.73 0.44
C GLY A 335 -8.66 3.32 1.66
N GLY A 336 -8.03 3.28 2.79
CA GLY A 336 -8.56 3.67 4.09
C GLY A 336 -8.14 2.70 5.17
N PHE A 337 -8.80 2.74 6.33
CA PHE A 337 -8.50 1.83 7.45
C PHE A 337 -9.77 1.30 8.09
N VAL A 338 -9.68 0.10 8.64
CA VAL A 338 -10.59 -0.40 9.67
C VAL A 338 -9.86 -0.31 11.00
N VAL A 339 -10.49 0.32 11.98
CA VAL A 339 -9.89 0.48 13.32
C VAL A 339 -10.81 -0.05 14.39
N GLU A 340 -10.23 -0.65 15.42
CA GLU A 340 -10.92 -1.14 16.60
C GLU A 340 -10.71 -0.18 17.77
N VAL A 341 -11.80 0.25 18.40
CA VAL A 341 -11.82 1.16 19.55
C VAL A 341 -12.46 0.46 20.74
N ALA A 342 -11.86 0.57 21.93
CA ALA A 342 -12.43 0.00 23.14
C ALA A 342 -13.81 0.59 23.45
N SER A 343 -14.74 -0.24 23.87
CA SER A 343 -16.07 0.22 24.31
C SER A 343 -15.95 1.26 25.43
N GLY A 344 -16.66 2.38 25.27
CA GLY A 344 -16.63 3.51 26.20
C GLY A 344 -15.55 4.57 25.93
N LYS A 345 -14.73 4.38 24.85
CA LYS A 345 -13.75 5.37 24.39
C LYS A 345 -14.14 6.04 23.06
N GLU A 346 -15.35 5.82 22.60
CA GLU A 346 -15.83 6.28 21.28
C GLU A 346 -15.89 7.80 21.13
N ALA A 347 -15.94 8.54 22.24
CA ALA A 347 -16.06 10.01 22.25
C ALA A 347 -14.73 10.74 22.51
N THR A 348 -13.62 9.99 22.56
CA THR A 348 -12.29 10.57 22.79
C THR A 348 -11.63 10.94 21.50
#